data_92b8532ffd40adca0b58b2677418e78c
#
_entry.id   92b8532ffd40adca0b58b2677418e78c
#
_cell.length_a   1.000
_cell.length_b   1.000
_cell.length_c   1.000
_cell.angle_alpha   90.00
_cell.angle_beta   90.00
_cell.angle_gamma   90.00
#
_symmetry.space_group_name_H-M   'P 1'
#
loop_
_entity.id
_entity.type
_entity.pdbx_description
1 polymer ?
#
loop_
_entity_poly.entity_id
_entity_poly.type
_entity_poly.pdbx_seq_one_letter_code
_entity_poly.pdbx_strand_id
1 'polypeptide(L)'
;MSVAVGDKAPDFSIPGTGGRSYSLSQYAGQTVVLVFYPGDDTPVCTKQLNCYNNELAQFTDVGAQVLAVSAQDMASHERFATKHGFQFPLLSDTDKAVAGLYGTLGPLGFPRRSVFVIDSQGIVRYAHRAIAGLTFRPVEELVGAIRAAG
;
A
#
# COMPACT_ATOMS: atom_id res chain seq x y z
N MET A 1 0.79 10.22 15.67
CA MET A 1 -0.61 10.47 15.32
C MET A 1 -1.01 9.63 14.13
N SER A 2 -2.19 9.07 14.16
CA SER A 2 -2.70 8.27 13.06
C SER A 2 -3.43 9.16 12.05
N VAL A 3 -3.23 8.87 10.77
CA VAL A 3 -3.98 9.52 9.71
C VAL A 3 -5.38 8.91 9.62
N ALA A 4 -6.39 9.73 9.36
CA ALA A 4 -7.79 9.31 9.26
C ALA A 4 -8.41 9.82 7.96
N VAL A 5 -9.56 9.27 7.61
CA VAL A 5 -10.33 9.75 6.45
C VAL A 5 -10.60 11.26 6.60
N GLY A 6 -10.31 12.00 5.56
CA GLY A 6 -10.42 13.46 5.53
C GLY A 6 -9.11 14.19 5.81
N ASP A 7 -8.11 13.49 6.34
CA ASP A 7 -6.80 14.10 6.60
C ASP A 7 -5.97 14.12 5.31
N LYS A 8 -5.04 15.06 5.25
CA LYS A 8 -4.02 15.05 4.21
C LYS A 8 -3.08 13.87 4.46
N ALA A 9 -2.84 13.07 3.42
CA ALA A 9 -1.93 11.93 3.52
C ALA A 9 -0.49 12.44 3.67
N PRO A 10 0.27 11.93 4.67
CA PRO A 10 1.68 12.31 4.81
C PRO A 10 2.50 11.89 3.59
N ASP A 11 3.33 12.80 3.09
CA ASP A 11 4.26 12.48 2.01
C ASP A 11 5.42 11.63 2.56
N PHE A 12 6.05 10.91 1.66
CA PHE A 12 7.22 10.07 1.98
C PHE A 12 8.09 9.97 0.73
N SER A 13 9.33 9.53 0.93
CA SER A 13 10.24 9.20 -0.18
C SER A 13 11.09 8.03 0.27
N ILE A 14 10.85 6.86 -0.30
CA ILE A 14 11.53 5.62 0.08
C ILE A 14 11.86 4.80 -1.17
N PRO A 15 12.87 3.91 -1.08
CA PRO A 15 13.23 3.08 -2.23
C PRO A 15 12.17 2.01 -2.49
N GLY A 16 12.07 1.59 -3.73
CA GLY A 16 11.17 0.53 -4.14
C GLY A 16 11.74 -0.28 -5.30
N THR A 17 11.00 -1.31 -5.70
CA THR A 17 11.41 -2.22 -6.75
C THR A 17 11.67 -1.50 -8.07
N GLY A 18 12.59 -2.04 -8.88
CA GLY A 18 13.02 -1.42 -10.13
C GLY A 18 14.16 -0.42 -9.94
N GLY A 19 14.79 -0.38 -8.76
CA GLY A 19 15.93 0.51 -8.49
C GLY A 19 15.56 1.99 -8.42
N ARG A 20 14.32 2.32 -8.01
CA ARG A 20 13.79 3.68 -7.98
C ARG A 20 13.44 4.11 -6.58
N SER A 21 13.41 5.43 -6.36
CA SER A 21 12.75 6.02 -5.18
C SER A 21 11.33 6.37 -5.53
N TYR A 22 10.43 6.21 -4.56
CA TYR A 22 9.00 6.50 -4.73
C TYR A 22 8.56 7.47 -3.65
N SER A 23 7.78 8.46 -4.05
CA SER A 23 7.17 9.42 -3.12
C SER A 23 5.69 9.53 -3.43
N LEU A 24 4.88 9.87 -2.42
CA LEU A 24 3.47 10.11 -2.64
C LEU A 24 3.27 11.31 -3.58
N SER A 25 4.07 12.35 -3.41
CA SER A 25 3.97 13.58 -4.21
C SER A 25 4.18 13.36 -5.70
N GLN A 26 4.94 12.32 -6.12
CA GLN A 26 5.11 12.05 -7.55
C GLN A 26 3.81 11.57 -8.22
N TYR A 27 2.83 11.15 -7.44
CA TYR A 27 1.51 10.73 -7.93
C TYR A 27 0.44 11.80 -7.71
N ALA A 28 0.83 13.05 -7.43
CA ALA A 28 -0.12 14.14 -7.31
C ALA A 28 -0.98 14.25 -8.59
N GLY A 29 -2.29 14.41 -8.42
CA GLY A 29 -3.23 14.39 -9.54
C GLY A 29 -3.76 12.99 -9.88
N GLN A 30 -3.31 11.96 -9.17
CA GLN A 30 -3.74 10.58 -9.39
C GLN A 30 -4.17 9.95 -8.06
N THR A 31 -5.15 9.06 -8.09
CA THR A 31 -5.55 8.29 -6.92
C THR A 31 -4.51 7.23 -6.62
N VAL A 32 -4.15 7.07 -5.35
CA VAL A 32 -3.18 6.07 -4.89
C VAL A 32 -3.86 5.11 -3.92
N VAL A 33 -3.66 3.81 -4.14
CA VAL A 33 -4.01 2.76 -3.18
C VAL A 33 -2.72 2.36 -2.49
N LEU A 34 -2.58 2.73 -1.23
CA LEU A 34 -1.38 2.48 -0.43
C LEU A 34 -1.65 1.28 0.48
N VAL A 35 -0.90 0.19 0.27
CA VAL A 35 -1.10 -1.08 0.95
C VAL A 35 0.09 -1.34 1.86
N PHE A 36 -0.15 -1.42 3.17
CA PHE A 36 0.87 -1.86 4.13
C PHE A 36 0.67 -3.32 4.43
N TYR A 37 1.75 -4.11 4.39
CA TYR A 37 1.68 -5.54 4.69
C TYR A 37 2.87 -5.95 5.59
N PRO A 38 2.70 -6.99 6.44
CA PRO A 38 3.72 -7.34 7.43
C PRO A 38 5.04 -7.84 6.87
N GLY A 39 5.04 -8.59 5.78
CA GLY A 39 6.30 -9.11 5.24
C GLY A 39 6.17 -9.90 3.96
N ASP A 40 7.25 -9.92 3.19
CA ASP A 40 7.34 -10.63 1.93
C ASP A 40 7.25 -12.15 2.16
N ASP A 41 6.68 -12.83 1.17
CA ASP A 41 6.66 -14.30 1.09
C ASP A 41 5.95 -15.00 2.27
N THR A 42 5.14 -14.27 3.03
CA THR A 42 4.26 -14.87 4.04
C THR A 42 2.94 -15.27 3.38
N PRO A 43 2.23 -16.32 3.90
CA PRO A 43 1.06 -16.86 3.18
C PRO A 43 -0.04 -15.86 2.89
N VAL A 44 -0.46 -15.06 3.87
CA VAL A 44 -1.57 -14.11 3.68
C VAL A 44 -1.14 -12.92 2.84
N CYS A 45 0.07 -12.41 3.02
CA CYS A 45 0.59 -11.31 2.21
C CYS A 45 0.74 -11.75 0.75
N THR A 46 1.25 -12.94 0.51
CA THR A 46 1.38 -13.50 -0.83
C THR A 46 0.01 -13.59 -1.51
N LYS A 47 -0.99 -14.10 -0.79
CA LYS A 47 -2.35 -14.21 -1.31
C LYS A 47 -2.94 -12.83 -1.63
N GLN A 48 -2.78 -11.87 -0.72
CA GLN A 48 -3.28 -10.51 -0.90
C GLN A 48 -2.68 -9.85 -2.14
N LEU A 49 -1.35 -9.85 -2.24
CA LEU A 49 -0.67 -9.16 -3.33
C LEU A 49 -0.89 -9.86 -4.68
N ASN A 50 -0.99 -11.19 -4.69
CA ASN A 50 -1.37 -11.90 -5.91
C ASN A 50 -2.79 -11.56 -6.35
N CYS A 51 -3.72 -11.47 -5.40
CA CYS A 51 -5.09 -11.07 -5.69
C CYS A 51 -5.13 -9.66 -6.31
N TYR A 52 -4.42 -8.71 -5.71
CA TYR A 52 -4.38 -7.34 -6.23
C TYR A 52 -3.68 -7.27 -7.58
N ASN A 53 -2.64 -8.05 -7.80
CA ASN A 53 -1.94 -8.10 -9.09
C ASN A 53 -2.82 -8.72 -10.18
N ASN A 54 -3.51 -9.81 -9.87
CA ASN A 54 -4.39 -10.47 -10.85
C ASN A 54 -5.54 -9.58 -11.27
N GLU A 55 -6.00 -8.70 -10.39
CA GLU A 55 -7.10 -7.78 -10.64
C GLU A 55 -6.63 -6.33 -10.80
N LEU A 56 -5.35 -6.15 -11.13
CA LEU A 56 -4.74 -4.81 -11.24
C LEU A 56 -5.46 -3.92 -12.24
N ALA A 57 -5.99 -4.50 -13.32
CA ALA A 57 -6.75 -3.75 -14.32
C ALA A 57 -7.95 -3.01 -13.72
N GLN A 58 -8.59 -3.57 -12.69
CA GLN A 58 -9.70 -2.89 -12.02
C GLN A 58 -9.27 -1.59 -11.35
N PHE A 59 -8.05 -1.55 -10.82
CA PHE A 59 -7.48 -0.31 -10.24
C PHE A 59 -7.08 0.67 -11.34
N THR A 60 -6.38 0.20 -12.37
CA THR A 60 -5.94 1.08 -13.45
C THR A 60 -7.11 1.65 -14.25
N ASP A 61 -8.18 0.89 -14.41
CA ASP A 61 -9.38 1.35 -15.12
C ASP A 61 -10.06 2.53 -14.42
N VAL A 62 -9.88 2.66 -13.11
CA VAL A 62 -10.40 3.82 -12.35
C VAL A 62 -9.31 4.85 -12.06
N GLY A 63 -8.18 4.77 -12.74
CA GLY A 63 -7.09 5.74 -12.66
C GLY A 63 -6.26 5.68 -11.38
N ALA A 64 -6.21 4.53 -10.71
CA ALA A 64 -5.50 4.38 -9.44
C ALA A 64 -4.16 3.70 -9.61
N GLN A 65 -3.17 4.14 -8.85
CA GLN A 65 -1.86 3.51 -8.72
C GLN A 65 -1.78 2.74 -7.41
N VAL A 66 -1.40 1.46 -7.47
CA VAL A 66 -1.18 0.64 -6.27
C VAL A 66 0.28 0.74 -5.86
N LEU A 67 0.52 1.02 -4.59
CA LEU A 67 1.85 1.00 -3.97
C LEU A 67 1.77 0.10 -2.74
N ALA A 68 2.63 -0.93 -2.68
CA ALA A 68 2.68 -1.83 -1.53
C ALA A 68 3.93 -1.54 -0.70
N VAL A 69 3.78 -1.46 0.61
CA VAL A 69 4.84 -1.03 1.53
C VAL A 69 5.01 -2.06 2.64
N SER A 70 6.25 -2.44 2.92
CA SER A 70 6.59 -3.19 4.13
C SER A 70 7.99 -2.82 4.61
N ALA A 71 8.36 -3.33 5.79
CA ALA A 71 9.67 -3.05 6.40
C ALA A 71 10.79 -3.94 5.86
N GLN A 72 10.51 -4.79 4.89
CA GLN A 72 11.52 -5.65 4.28
C GLN A 72 12.50 -4.85 3.43
N ASP A 73 13.72 -5.38 3.25
CA ASP A 73 14.73 -4.70 2.45
C ASP A 73 14.50 -4.88 0.94
N MET A 74 15.29 -4.15 0.14
CA MET A 74 15.13 -4.16 -1.31
C MET A 74 15.41 -5.53 -1.93
N ALA A 75 16.38 -6.28 -1.41
CA ALA A 75 16.69 -7.61 -1.93
C ALA A 75 15.50 -8.56 -1.75
N SER A 76 14.85 -8.49 -0.59
CA SER A 76 13.64 -9.25 -0.32
C SER A 76 12.50 -8.87 -1.27
N HIS A 77 12.26 -7.56 -1.44
CA HIS A 77 11.21 -7.06 -2.33
C HIS A 77 11.45 -7.45 -3.79
N GLU A 78 12.68 -7.35 -4.27
CA GLU A 78 13.00 -7.73 -5.65
C GLU A 78 12.77 -9.23 -5.89
N ARG A 79 13.15 -10.08 -4.94
CA ARG A 79 12.89 -11.52 -5.04
C ARG A 79 11.39 -11.82 -5.05
N PHE A 80 10.64 -11.18 -4.15
CA PHE A 80 9.20 -11.39 -4.02
C PHE A 80 8.46 -10.92 -5.27
N ALA A 81 8.78 -9.74 -5.76
CA ALA A 81 8.18 -9.18 -6.96
C ALA A 81 8.47 -10.04 -8.20
N THR A 82 9.71 -10.50 -8.36
CA THR A 82 10.11 -11.34 -9.48
C THR A 82 9.43 -12.71 -9.42
N LYS A 83 9.40 -13.32 -8.24
CA LYS A 83 8.80 -14.64 -8.04
C LYS A 83 7.33 -14.67 -8.44
N HIS A 84 6.58 -13.62 -8.13
CA HIS A 84 5.14 -13.55 -8.38
C HIS A 84 4.74 -12.69 -9.56
N GLY A 85 5.68 -11.97 -10.17
CA GLY A 85 5.39 -11.10 -11.32
C GLY A 85 4.49 -9.92 -10.98
N PHE A 86 4.69 -9.32 -9.81
CA PHE A 86 3.90 -8.14 -9.42
C PHE A 86 4.19 -6.96 -10.34
N GLN A 87 3.13 -6.32 -10.84
CA GLN A 87 3.22 -5.19 -11.76
C GLN A 87 3.09 -3.84 -11.05
N PHE A 88 2.93 -3.84 -9.73
CA PHE A 88 2.99 -2.63 -8.90
C PHE A 88 4.28 -2.64 -8.08
N PRO A 89 4.79 -1.46 -7.67
CA PRO A 89 6.03 -1.41 -6.91
C PRO A 89 5.85 -1.89 -5.47
N LEU A 90 6.90 -2.53 -4.94
CA LEU A 90 7.04 -2.85 -3.52
C LEU A 90 8.05 -1.87 -2.93
N LEU A 91 7.64 -1.10 -1.92
CA LEU A 91 8.43 -0.05 -1.31
C LEU A 91 9.03 -0.53 0.01
N SER A 92 10.31 -0.19 0.25
CA SER A 92 11.06 -0.59 1.45
C SER A 92 11.03 0.50 2.50
N ASP A 93 10.25 0.29 3.56
CA ASP A 93 10.16 1.16 4.74
C ASP A 93 10.95 0.51 5.89
N THR A 94 12.26 0.34 5.72
CA THR A 94 13.09 -0.46 6.62
C THR A 94 13.14 0.08 8.04
N ASP A 95 13.09 1.39 8.22
CA ASP A 95 13.05 2.04 9.54
C ASP A 95 11.62 2.22 10.07
N LYS A 96 10.63 1.79 9.32
CA LYS A 96 9.20 1.86 9.68
C LYS A 96 8.68 3.30 9.87
N ALA A 97 9.38 4.27 9.30
CA ALA A 97 8.99 5.68 9.43
C ALA A 97 7.66 5.97 8.75
N VAL A 98 7.45 5.44 7.55
CA VAL A 98 6.19 5.64 6.81
C VAL A 98 5.04 4.94 7.52
N ALA A 99 5.26 3.71 8.00
CA ALA A 99 4.24 3.00 8.78
C ALA A 99 3.86 3.80 10.04
N GLY A 100 4.83 4.42 10.69
CA GLY A 100 4.57 5.29 11.84
C GLY A 100 3.74 6.50 11.49
N LEU A 101 4.04 7.16 10.37
CA LEU A 101 3.29 8.32 9.89
C LEU A 101 1.82 7.99 9.63
N TYR A 102 1.55 6.79 9.10
CA TYR A 102 0.19 6.35 8.77
C TYR A 102 -0.51 5.64 9.93
N GLY A 103 0.17 5.47 11.06
CA GLY A 103 -0.42 4.83 12.25
C GLY A 103 -0.69 3.34 12.05
N THR A 104 0.15 2.64 11.31
CA THR A 104 -0.04 1.21 11.01
C THR A 104 0.82 0.28 11.84
N LEU A 105 1.68 0.81 12.72
CA LEU A 105 2.52 -0.03 13.57
C LEU A 105 1.67 -0.71 14.65
N GLY A 106 1.83 -2.03 14.76
CA GLY A 106 1.17 -2.82 15.79
C GLY A 106 1.98 -2.85 17.09
N PRO A 107 1.46 -3.58 18.11
CA PRO A 107 2.08 -3.60 19.45
C PRO A 107 3.50 -4.15 19.49
N LEU A 108 3.84 -5.03 18.54
CA LEU A 108 5.18 -5.63 18.45
C LEU A 108 6.11 -4.89 17.49
N GLY A 109 5.71 -3.70 17.02
CA GLY A 109 6.51 -2.91 16.10
C GLY A 109 6.51 -3.38 14.65
N PHE A 110 5.63 -4.31 14.29
CA PHE A 110 5.45 -4.72 12.91
C PHE A 110 4.29 -3.98 12.26
N PRO A 111 4.38 -3.64 10.96
CA PRO A 111 3.26 -3.00 10.29
C PRO A 111 2.03 -3.90 10.30
N ARG A 112 0.90 -3.32 10.67
CA ARG A 112 -0.41 -3.99 10.55
C ARG A 112 -0.84 -3.96 9.09
N ARG A 113 -1.49 -5.03 8.64
CA ARG A 113 -2.08 -5.07 7.30
C ARG A 113 -3.11 -3.95 7.19
N SER A 114 -2.84 -2.97 6.32
CA SER A 114 -3.64 -1.75 6.23
C SER A 114 -3.73 -1.30 4.79
N VAL A 115 -4.84 -0.64 4.44
CA VAL A 115 -5.04 -0.07 3.11
C VAL A 115 -5.59 1.35 3.25
N PHE A 116 -5.03 2.25 2.46
CA PHE A 116 -5.49 3.64 2.37
C PHE A 116 -5.77 3.97 0.91
N VAL A 117 -6.90 4.61 0.66
CA VAL A 117 -7.18 5.22 -0.66
C VAL A 117 -6.99 6.72 -0.50
N ILE A 118 -6.08 7.28 -1.31
CA ILE A 118 -5.70 8.69 -1.28
C ILE A 118 -6.12 9.28 -2.62
N ASP A 119 -6.94 10.35 -2.59
CA ASP A 119 -7.47 10.94 -3.80
C ASP A 119 -6.42 11.77 -4.55
N SER A 120 -6.81 12.32 -5.70
CA SER A 120 -5.91 13.11 -6.55
C SER A 120 -5.41 14.39 -5.90
N GLN A 121 -6.04 14.83 -4.82
CA GLN A 121 -5.64 16.01 -4.05
C GLN A 121 -4.83 15.66 -2.81
N GLY A 122 -4.51 14.39 -2.61
CA GLY A 122 -3.71 13.93 -1.48
C GLY A 122 -4.50 13.76 -0.19
N ILE A 123 -5.81 13.65 -0.26
CA ILE A 123 -6.68 13.48 0.91
C ILE A 123 -7.05 12.01 1.06
N VAL A 124 -6.95 11.48 2.28
CA VAL A 124 -7.34 10.10 2.59
C VAL A 124 -8.86 9.99 2.52
N ARG A 125 -9.35 9.10 1.66
CA ARG A 125 -10.79 8.87 1.46
C ARG A 125 -11.26 7.52 2.00
N TYR A 126 -10.33 6.61 2.26
CA TYR A 126 -10.62 5.30 2.83
C TYR A 126 -9.42 4.88 3.66
N ALA A 127 -9.67 4.29 4.82
CA ALA A 127 -8.61 3.76 5.67
C ALA A 127 -9.13 2.50 6.38
N HIS A 128 -8.37 1.41 6.26
CA HIS A 128 -8.67 0.17 6.97
C HIS A 128 -7.39 -0.37 7.57
N ARG A 129 -7.38 -0.58 8.88
CA ARG A 129 -6.26 -1.20 9.61
C ARG A 129 -6.76 -2.50 10.21
N ALA A 130 -6.22 -3.62 9.72
CA ALA A 130 -6.62 -4.94 10.21
C ALA A 130 -6.15 -5.15 11.64
N ILE A 131 -6.98 -5.74 12.47
CA ILE A 131 -6.64 -6.03 13.86
C ILE A 131 -5.78 -7.29 13.94
N ALA A 132 -6.20 -8.37 13.28
CA ALA A 132 -5.54 -9.68 13.37
C ALA A 132 -4.57 -9.98 12.23
N GLY A 133 -4.62 -9.26 11.12
CA GLY A 133 -3.71 -9.45 10.01
C GLY A 133 -3.89 -10.72 9.19
N LEU A 134 -4.95 -11.49 9.42
CA LEU A 134 -5.21 -12.75 8.72
C LEU A 134 -6.12 -12.57 7.50
N THR A 135 -6.73 -11.41 7.33
CA THR A 135 -7.62 -11.10 6.22
C THR A 135 -7.24 -9.78 5.60
N PHE A 136 -7.64 -9.58 4.36
CA PHE A 136 -7.45 -8.33 3.65
C PHE A 136 -8.75 -7.93 2.95
N ARG A 137 -8.86 -6.63 2.62
CA ARG A 137 -10.08 -6.11 1.99
C ARG A 137 -10.13 -6.51 0.51
N PRO A 138 -11.30 -6.90 0.00
CA PRO A 138 -11.43 -7.31 -1.39
C PRO A 138 -11.25 -6.13 -2.36
N VAL A 139 -10.83 -6.46 -3.58
CA VAL A 139 -10.61 -5.45 -4.63
C VAL A 139 -11.87 -4.63 -4.89
N GLU A 140 -13.04 -5.25 -4.92
CA GLU A 140 -14.32 -4.57 -5.18
C GLU A 140 -14.59 -3.46 -4.16
N GLU A 141 -14.27 -3.68 -2.89
CA GLU A 141 -14.45 -2.68 -1.85
C GLU A 141 -13.53 -1.48 -2.08
N LEU A 142 -12.27 -1.74 -2.45
CA LEU A 142 -11.29 -0.69 -2.71
C LEU A 142 -11.66 0.10 -3.97
N VAL A 143 -12.06 -0.57 -5.03
CA VAL A 143 -12.52 0.09 -6.26
C VAL A 143 -13.75 0.94 -5.99
N GLY A 144 -14.69 0.44 -5.17
CA GLY A 144 -15.85 1.21 -4.75
C GLY A 144 -15.48 2.48 -3.99
N ALA A 145 -14.48 2.39 -3.11
CA ALA A 145 -13.98 3.55 -2.37
C ALA A 145 -13.31 4.58 -3.31
N ILE A 146 -12.58 4.12 -4.33
CA ILE A 146 -11.96 4.98 -5.32
C ILE A 146 -13.03 5.74 -6.12
N ARG A 147 -14.05 5.04 -6.57
CA ARG A 147 -15.16 5.67 -7.33
C ARG A 147 -15.91 6.68 -6.49
N ALA A 148 -16.12 6.40 -5.22
CA ALA A 148 -16.82 7.31 -4.30
C ALA A 148 -15.98 8.58 -4.02
N ALA A 149 -14.65 8.48 -4.09
CA ALA A 149 -13.75 9.61 -3.87
C ALA A 149 -13.60 10.52 -5.10
N GLY A 150 -13.79 9.94 -6.26
CA GLY A 150 -13.62 10.65 -7.51
C GLY A 150 -14.86 11.24 -8.05
#